data_bfb09a61c6358ac9e446d05334da5be2
#
_entry.id   bfb09a61c6358ac9e446d05334da5be2
#
_cell.length_a   1.000
_cell.length_b   1.000
_cell.length_c   1.000
_cell.angle_alpha   90.00
_cell.angle_beta   90.00
_cell.angle_gamma   90.00
#
_symmetry.space_group_name_H-M   'P 1'
#
loop_
_entity.id
_entity.type
_entity.pdbx_description
1 polymer ?
#
loop_
_entity_poly.entity_id
_entity_poly.type
_entity_poly.pdbx_seq_one_letter_code
_entity_poly.pdbx_strand_id
1 'polypeptide(L)'
;MYGTIKIWMYFVLLLLGELDKFKLGGDMMFLCEKSIEKLRIIINGDDTADYKSGPNLVSFFNKLGFDDCYGSGFPSRWIFTEHKLNEINGTNKLEECIKAIFAVNNYIGRIDYLDSLISEFNQYLAFDKLKVIRDNEKILIEKLDRIIIFPNKEEPNISEKEFLQLEFDKSIDDIGLNYNITEILKTRMVEAESNIKVGCSLSAIILIGSIAEGVLLGVATKYPRIFNMANSAPTNRNDGKVKPFNAWTLNDFIETAYELNIIYEDVKKFSHVLREFRNYIHPYQQLCSKFNPNINTAAICLQVLKALITQVSKYVRTV
;
A
#
# COMPACT_ATOMS: atom_id res chain seq x y z
N MET A 1 -11.66 -8.69 36.33
CA MET A 1 -11.12 -7.95 37.50
C MET A 1 -9.59 -8.06 37.66
N TYR A 2 -8.90 -9.07 37.10
CA TYR A 2 -7.44 -9.22 37.21
C TYR A 2 -6.60 -8.34 36.23
N GLY A 3 -7.17 -7.89 35.11
CA GLY A 3 -6.45 -7.10 34.12
C GLY A 3 -6.21 -5.64 34.55
N THR A 4 -7.17 -5.02 35.21
CA THR A 4 -7.11 -3.59 35.58
C THR A 4 -6.12 -3.33 36.73
N ILE A 5 -5.94 -4.29 37.62
CA ILE A 5 -4.98 -4.17 38.72
C ILE A 5 -3.53 -4.25 38.24
N LYS A 6 -3.25 -5.07 37.21
CA LYS A 6 -1.89 -5.16 36.60
C LYS A 6 -1.49 -3.88 35.89
N ILE A 7 -2.40 -3.23 35.19
CA ILE A 7 -2.15 -1.96 34.48
C ILE A 7 -1.89 -0.84 35.49
N TRP A 8 -2.63 -0.80 36.59
CA TRP A 8 -2.44 0.21 37.65
C TRP A 8 -1.11 0.02 38.39
N MET A 9 -0.73 -1.22 38.65
CA MET A 9 0.55 -1.55 39.29
C MET A 9 1.75 -1.21 38.39
N TYR A 10 1.60 -1.37 37.08
CA TYR A 10 2.61 -0.97 36.09
C TYR A 10 2.78 0.56 36.04
N PHE A 11 1.68 1.30 36.08
CA PHE A 11 1.68 2.77 36.09
C PHE A 11 2.31 3.34 37.39
N VAL A 12 2.09 2.70 38.53
CA VAL A 12 2.69 3.10 39.81
C VAL A 12 4.18 2.79 39.85
N LEU A 13 4.63 1.67 39.29
CA LEU A 13 6.05 1.31 39.19
C LEU A 13 6.82 2.20 38.21
N LEU A 14 6.16 2.67 37.16
CA LEU A 14 6.70 3.67 36.20
C LEU A 14 6.95 5.01 36.88
N LEU A 15 6.05 5.42 37.77
CA LEU A 15 6.14 6.68 38.53
C LEU A 15 7.21 6.64 39.65
N LEU A 16 7.54 5.45 40.13
CA LEU A 16 8.50 5.26 41.22
C LEU A 16 9.96 4.99 40.77
N GLY A 17 10.21 4.88 39.43
CA GLY A 17 11.56 4.64 38.89
C GLY A 17 12.15 3.25 39.24
N GLU A 18 11.33 2.29 39.70
CA GLU A 18 11.78 0.97 40.16
C GLU A 18 11.59 -0.17 39.13
N LEU A 19 11.40 0.15 37.83
CA LEU A 19 11.17 -0.83 36.78
C LEU A 19 12.30 -1.85 36.56
N ASP A 20 13.52 -1.53 36.98
CA ASP A 20 14.67 -2.41 36.76
C ASP A 20 14.77 -3.62 37.71
N LYS A 21 13.90 -3.74 38.72
CA LYS A 21 13.97 -4.81 39.72
C LYS A 21 12.98 -5.96 39.54
N PHE A 22 12.01 -5.86 38.60
CA PHE A 22 11.05 -6.92 38.35
C PHE A 22 11.34 -7.67 37.04
N LYS A 23 12.46 -8.39 36.98
CA LYS A 23 12.67 -9.46 35.99
C LYS A 23 11.88 -10.70 36.41
N LEU A 24 10.62 -10.75 36.07
CA LEU A 24 9.81 -11.98 36.08
C LEU A 24 9.45 -12.32 34.63
N GLY A 25 10.21 -13.26 34.04
CA GLY A 25 9.83 -14.04 32.86
C GLY A 25 9.72 -13.26 31.55
N GLY A 26 10.72 -13.41 30.65
CA GLY A 26 10.69 -13.04 29.24
C GLY A 26 10.27 -11.59 28.96
N ASP A 27 11.15 -10.81 28.38
CA ASP A 27 10.87 -9.44 27.96
C ASP A 27 9.60 -9.38 27.07
N MET A 28 8.47 -8.97 27.63
CA MET A 28 7.20 -8.87 26.90
C MET A 28 7.29 -7.80 25.81
N MET A 29 6.87 -8.14 24.59
CA MET A 29 6.86 -7.28 23.43
C MET A 29 5.57 -6.47 23.37
N PHE A 30 5.70 -5.14 23.26
CA PHE A 30 4.57 -4.23 23.08
C PHE A 30 4.71 -3.47 21.76
N LEU A 31 3.59 -3.33 21.06
CA LEU A 31 3.48 -2.48 19.87
C LEU A 31 2.66 -1.24 20.18
N CYS A 32 3.08 -0.09 19.64
CA CYS A 32 2.29 1.13 19.67
C CYS A 32 1.06 1.02 18.75
N GLU A 33 0.11 1.93 18.92
CA GLU A 33 -1.15 1.95 18.16
C GLU A 33 -0.93 1.90 16.64
N LYS A 34 0.04 2.64 16.13
CA LYS A 34 0.35 2.66 14.69
C LYS A 34 0.92 1.35 14.16
N SER A 35 1.72 0.67 14.95
CA SER A 35 2.24 -0.67 14.62
C SER A 35 1.13 -1.73 14.66
N ILE A 36 0.21 -1.63 15.61
CA ILE A 36 -1.01 -2.47 15.68
C ILE A 36 -1.90 -2.23 14.45
N GLU A 37 -2.15 -0.97 14.10
CA GLU A 37 -2.93 -0.61 12.90
C GLU A 37 -2.30 -1.21 11.63
N LYS A 38 -0.98 -1.05 11.46
CA LYS A 38 -0.27 -1.63 10.32
C LYS A 38 -0.32 -3.15 10.30
N LEU A 39 -0.11 -3.80 11.44
CA LEU A 39 -0.21 -5.27 11.56
C LEU A 39 -1.61 -5.77 11.22
N ARG A 40 -2.66 -5.05 11.65
CA ARG A 40 -4.05 -5.33 11.30
C ARG A 40 -4.28 -5.32 9.79
N ILE A 41 -3.77 -4.29 9.09
CA ILE A 41 -3.88 -4.17 7.62
C ILE A 41 -3.22 -5.39 6.96
N ILE A 42 -2.02 -5.76 7.40
CA ILE A 42 -1.28 -6.91 6.88
C ILE A 42 -2.03 -8.22 7.13
N ILE A 43 -2.56 -8.43 8.34
CA ILE A 43 -3.32 -9.64 8.68
C ILE A 43 -4.60 -9.75 7.87
N ASN A 44 -5.33 -8.66 7.70
CA ASN A 44 -6.57 -8.64 6.93
C ASN A 44 -6.33 -8.83 5.44
N GLY A 45 -5.14 -8.46 4.95
CA GLY A 45 -4.80 -8.45 3.53
C GLY A 45 -5.68 -7.48 2.76
N ASP A 46 -6.02 -6.34 3.35
CA ASP A 46 -6.86 -5.34 2.72
C ASP A 46 -6.17 -4.83 1.45
N ASP A 47 -6.91 -4.80 0.35
CA ASP A 47 -6.47 -4.41 -1.00
C ASP A 47 -5.34 -5.26 -1.59
N THR A 48 -5.10 -6.47 -1.08
CA THR A 48 -4.06 -7.39 -1.56
C THR A 48 -4.60 -8.77 -1.96
N ALA A 49 -3.76 -9.58 -2.62
CA ALA A 49 -4.06 -10.97 -2.93
C ALA A 49 -4.19 -11.86 -1.66
N ASP A 50 -3.72 -11.36 -0.52
CA ASP A 50 -3.73 -12.08 0.77
C ASP A 50 -4.98 -11.79 1.62
N TYR A 51 -6.04 -11.27 1.00
CA TYR A 51 -7.32 -10.98 1.63
C TYR A 51 -7.85 -12.17 2.44
N LYS A 52 -8.11 -11.95 3.73
CA LYS A 52 -8.76 -12.94 4.60
C LYS A 52 -10.22 -12.59 4.87
N SER A 53 -11.10 -13.51 4.53
CA SER A 53 -12.51 -13.42 4.93
C SER A 53 -12.68 -13.53 6.45
N GLY A 54 -13.85 -13.18 6.97
CA GLY A 54 -14.15 -13.34 8.42
C GLY A 54 -13.87 -14.75 8.96
N PRO A 55 -14.34 -15.83 8.30
CA PRO A 55 -13.99 -17.21 8.69
C PRO A 55 -12.48 -17.47 8.70
N ASN A 56 -11.73 -16.93 7.72
CA ASN A 56 -10.29 -17.12 7.65
C ASN A 56 -9.56 -16.37 8.78
N LEU A 57 -10.04 -15.19 9.17
CA LEU A 57 -9.49 -14.46 10.31
C LEU A 57 -9.74 -15.21 11.62
N VAL A 58 -10.95 -15.74 11.82
CA VAL A 58 -11.26 -16.60 12.98
C VAL A 58 -10.34 -17.82 13.01
N SER A 59 -10.19 -18.52 11.87
CA SER A 59 -9.27 -19.65 11.78
C SER A 59 -7.81 -19.28 12.07
N PHE A 60 -7.36 -18.10 11.62
CA PHE A 60 -6.01 -17.62 11.88
C PHE A 60 -5.78 -17.39 13.39
N PHE A 61 -6.69 -16.68 14.07
CA PHE A 61 -6.53 -16.40 15.49
C PHE A 61 -6.74 -17.64 16.37
N ASN A 62 -7.63 -18.56 15.98
CA ASN A 62 -7.82 -19.82 16.73
C ASN A 62 -6.55 -20.69 16.72
N LYS A 63 -5.72 -20.63 15.66
CA LYS A 63 -4.39 -21.27 15.67
C LYS A 63 -3.44 -20.67 16.70
N LEU A 64 -3.67 -19.42 17.13
CA LEU A 64 -2.94 -18.76 18.20
C LEU A 64 -3.55 -18.99 19.59
N GLY A 65 -4.50 -19.94 19.70
CA GLY A 65 -5.13 -20.36 20.96
C GLY A 65 -6.30 -19.48 21.38
N PHE A 66 -7.02 -18.89 20.43
CA PHE A 66 -8.36 -18.36 20.64
C PHE A 66 -9.41 -19.44 20.34
N ASP A 67 -10.65 -19.18 20.72
CA ASP A 67 -11.79 -20.07 20.48
C ASP A 67 -12.99 -19.23 20.01
N ASP A 68 -12.80 -18.54 18.89
CA ASP A 68 -13.82 -17.70 18.29
C ASP A 68 -14.64 -18.48 17.26
N CYS A 69 -15.90 -18.08 17.07
CA CYS A 69 -16.78 -18.60 16.04
C CYS A 69 -17.23 -17.50 15.08
N TYR A 70 -17.27 -17.81 13.78
CA TYR A 70 -17.84 -16.91 12.80
C TYR A 70 -19.34 -17.17 12.67
N GLY A 71 -20.18 -16.13 12.79
CA GLY A 71 -21.63 -16.29 12.70
C GLY A 71 -22.38 -14.97 12.78
N SER A 72 -23.68 -15.05 13.08
CA SER A 72 -24.52 -13.87 13.26
C SER A 72 -23.97 -13.00 14.39
N GLY A 73 -23.84 -11.69 14.11
CA GLY A 73 -23.25 -10.74 15.07
C GLY A 73 -21.73 -10.63 15.03
N PHE A 74 -21.04 -11.31 14.09
CA PHE A 74 -19.61 -11.13 13.91
C PHE A 74 -19.31 -9.67 13.53
N PRO A 75 -18.36 -8.98 14.20
CA PRO A 75 -18.04 -7.59 13.93
C PRO A 75 -17.39 -7.45 12.52
N SER A 76 -17.17 -6.22 12.08
CA SER A 76 -16.38 -6.01 10.88
C SER A 76 -14.98 -6.63 11.06
N ARG A 77 -14.37 -7.09 9.95
CA ARG A 77 -13.06 -7.75 9.96
C ARG A 77 -11.99 -6.94 10.69
N TRP A 78 -11.95 -5.62 10.43
CA TRP A 78 -10.97 -4.75 11.04
C TRP A 78 -11.18 -4.61 12.56
N ILE A 79 -12.42 -4.49 13.05
CA ILE A 79 -12.74 -4.46 14.48
C ILE A 79 -12.32 -5.77 15.15
N PHE A 80 -12.64 -6.90 14.52
CA PHE A 80 -12.26 -8.21 15.05
C PHE A 80 -10.74 -8.34 15.20
N THR A 81 -10.00 -8.06 14.13
CA THR A 81 -8.54 -8.20 14.13
C THR A 81 -7.88 -7.23 15.11
N GLU A 82 -8.34 -5.98 15.18
CA GLU A 82 -7.81 -4.98 16.10
C GLU A 82 -8.04 -5.38 17.56
N HIS A 83 -9.23 -5.88 17.89
CA HIS A 83 -9.53 -6.38 19.22
C HIS A 83 -8.60 -7.54 19.61
N LYS A 84 -8.40 -8.50 18.70
CA LYS A 84 -7.49 -9.63 18.94
C LYS A 84 -6.04 -9.20 19.13
N LEU A 85 -5.57 -8.28 18.30
CA LEU A 85 -4.21 -7.75 18.42
C LEU A 85 -4.00 -7.00 19.76
N ASN A 86 -4.98 -6.20 20.17
CA ASN A 86 -4.92 -5.52 21.47
C ASN A 86 -4.93 -6.51 22.65
N GLU A 87 -5.66 -7.63 22.53
CA GLU A 87 -5.71 -8.68 23.56
C GLU A 87 -4.36 -9.40 23.72
N ILE A 88 -3.63 -9.63 22.62
CA ILE A 88 -2.32 -10.30 22.67
C ILE A 88 -1.15 -9.35 22.82
N ASN A 89 -1.34 -8.03 22.70
CA ASN A 89 -0.30 -7.05 22.85
C ASN A 89 0.33 -7.13 24.24
N GLY A 90 1.65 -7.27 24.31
CA GLY A 90 2.35 -7.51 25.59
C GLY A 90 2.32 -8.97 26.07
N THR A 91 2.01 -9.92 25.19
CA THR A 91 2.08 -11.35 25.50
C THR A 91 2.98 -12.08 24.48
N ASN A 92 3.38 -13.30 24.79
CA ASN A 92 4.14 -14.15 23.85
C ASN A 92 3.35 -14.46 22.57
N LYS A 93 2.01 -14.44 22.63
CA LYS A 93 1.15 -14.65 21.45
C LYS A 93 1.33 -13.56 20.37
N LEU A 94 1.77 -12.35 20.72
CA LEU A 94 2.05 -11.31 19.74
C LEU A 94 3.23 -11.70 18.85
N GLU A 95 4.30 -12.25 19.42
CA GLU A 95 5.44 -12.76 18.68
C GLU A 95 5.04 -13.92 17.75
N GLU A 96 4.24 -14.85 18.27
CA GLU A 96 3.70 -15.98 17.50
C GLU A 96 2.82 -15.47 16.33
N CYS A 97 2.00 -14.46 16.58
CA CYS A 97 1.14 -13.83 15.56
C CYS A 97 1.98 -13.23 14.43
N ILE A 98 3.01 -12.45 14.77
CA ILE A 98 3.91 -11.85 13.79
C ILE A 98 4.64 -12.94 12.98
N LYS A 99 5.18 -13.96 13.65
CA LYS A 99 5.83 -15.09 12.97
C LYS A 99 4.87 -15.85 12.06
N ALA A 100 3.63 -16.04 12.47
CA ALA A 100 2.62 -16.75 11.68
C ALA A 100 2.20 -15.99 10.42
N ILE A 101 2.03 -14.65 10.50
CA ILE A 101 1.63 -13.87 9.34
C ILE A 101 2.75 -13.74 8.31
N PHE A 102 4.00 -13.60 8.74
CA PHE A 102 5.17 -13.51 7.86
C PHE A 102 5.81 -14.87 7.54
N ALA A 103 5.22 -15.99 7.94
CA ALA A 103 5.77 -17.32 7.68
C ALA A 103 6.02 -17.52 6.17
N VAL A 104 7.26 -17.91 5.81
CA VAL A 104 7.74 -18.00 4.42
C VAL A 104 6.86 -18.92 3.56
N ASN A 105 6.30 -19.99 4.15
CA ASN A 105 5.42 -20.91 3.45
C ASN A 105 4.09 -20.28 2.99
N ASN A 106 3.68 -19.15 3.55
CA ASN A 106 2.51 -18.39 3.06
C ASN A 106 2.81 -17.63 1.76
N TYR A 107 4.09 -17.49 1.39
CA TYR A 107 4.57 -16.64 0.31
C TYR A 107 5.41 -17.41 -0.72
N ILE A 108 5.18 -18.71 -0.87
CA ILE A 108 5.87 -19.52 -1.89
C ILE A 108 5.63 -18.92 -3.27
N GLY A 109 6.72 -18.66 -4.00
CA GLY A 109 6.68 -17.98 -5.31
C GLY A 109 6.55 -16.45 -5.25
N ARG A 110 6.47 -15.86 -4.04
CA ARG A 110 6.33 -14.39 -3.83
C ARG A 110 7.23 -13.89 -2.70
N ILE A 111 8.47 -14.38 -2.64
CA ILE A 111 9.39 -14.04 -1.54
C ILE A 111 9.77 -12.56 -1.54
N ASP A 112 9.94 -11.95 -2.72
CA ASP A 112 10.23 -10.51 -2.83
C ASP A 112 9.08 -9.66 -2.24
N TYR A 113 7.84 -10.10 -2.43
CA TYR A 113 6.68 -9.47 -1.81
C TYR A 113 6.70 -9.59 -0.29
N LEU A 114 7.06 -10.76 0.26
CA LEU A 114 7.24 -10.94 1.70
C LEU A 114 8.32 -9.99 2.24
N ASP A 115 9.46 -9.89 1.55
CA ASP A 115 10.56 -9.01 1.98
C ASP A 115 10.15 -7.53 1.94
N SER A 116 9.36 -7.13 0.95
CA SER A 116 8.78 -5.78 0.88
C SER A 116 7.82 -5.52 2.04
N LEU A 117 6.95 -6.49 2.36
CA LEU A 117 5.98 -6.39 3.44
C LEU A 117 6.66 -6.29 4.83
N ILE A 118 7.73 -7.08 5.04
CA ILE A 118 8.57 -7.02 6.24
C ILE A 118 9.27 -5.64 6.32
N SER A 119 9.83 -5.16 5.21
CA SER A 119 10.49 -3.86 5.16
C SER A 119 9.53 -2.72 5.52
N GLU A 120 8.32 -2.76 5.00
CA GLU A 120 7.27 -1.77 5.29
C GLU A 120 6.83 -1.84 6.77
N PHE A 121 6.61 -3.03 7.31
CA PHE A 121 6.23 -3.18 8.72
C PHE A 121 7.34 -2.72 9.67
N ASN A 122 8.60 -2.95 9.33
CA ASN A 122 9.76 -2.52 10.11
C ASN A 122 9.86 -0.99 10.28
N GLN A 123 9.29 -0.20 9.37
CA GLN A 123 9.24 1.27 9.53
C GLN A 123 8.41 1.67 10.75
N TYR A 124 7.33 0.94 11.02
CA TYR A 124 6.49 1.14 12.21
C TYR A 124 7.14 0.54 13.45
N LEU A 125 7.63 -0.71 13.36
CA LEU A 125 8.28 -1.41 14.46
C LEU A 125 9.54 -0.70 14.99
N ALA A 126 10.20 0.09 14.16
CA ALA A 126 11.36 0.88 14.58
C ALA A 126 11.04 1.79 15.77
N PHE A 127 9.83 2.34 15.83
CA PHE A 127 9.39 3.18 16.95
C PHE A 127 9.12 2.36 18.22
N ASP A 128 8.83 1.07 18.09
CA ASP A 128 8.70 0.11 19.19
C ASP A 128 10.06 -0.52 19.56
N LYS A 129 11.16 -0.08 18.92
CA LYS A 129 12.51 -0.63 19.03
C LYS A 129 12.56 -2.13 18.69
N LEU A 130 11.82 -2.51 17.67
CA LEU A 130 11.74 -3.88 17.18
C LEU A 130 12.02 -3.93 15.68
N LYS A 131 12.44 -5.10 15.21
CA LYS A 131 12.68 -5.39 13.80
C LYS A 131 12.36 -6.85 13.50
N VAL A 132 11.56 -7.09 12.46
CA VAL A 132 11.36 -8.42 11.88
C VAL A 132 12.44 -8.67 10.85
N ILE A 133 13.04 -9.85 10.90
CA ILE A 133 14.07 -10.30 9.96
C ILE A 133 13.66 -11.67 9.42
N ARG A 134 13.78 -11.84 8.12
CA ARG A 134 13.73 -13.16 7.49
C ARG A 134 15.16 -13.70 7.33
N ASP A 135 15.41 -14.84 7.95
CA ASP A 135 16.63 -15.62 7.76
C ASP A 135 16.25 -16.95 7.09
N ASN A 136 16.43 -16.99 5.76
CA ASN A 136 15.98 -18.09 4.93
C ASN A 136 14.48 -18.41 5.11
N GLU A 137 14.17 -19.50 5.81
CA GLU A 137 12.80 -19.95 6.10
C GLU A 137 12.26 -19.46 7.46
N LYS A 138 13.12 -18.82 8.27
CA LYS A 138 12.78 -18.41 9.63
C LYS A 138 12.46 -16.93 9.71
N ILE A 139 11.46 -16.61 10.49
CA ILE A 139 11.13 -15.24 10.86
C ILE A 139 11.61 -15.00 12.30
N LEU A 140 12.46 -14.02 12.45
CA LEU A 140 13.07 -13.60 13.73
C LEU A 140 12.56 -12.20 14.06
N ILE A 141 12.47 -11.90 15.36
CA ILE A 141 12.19 -10.55 15.86
C ILE A 141 13.37 -10.13 16.73
N GLU A 142 14.01 -9.05 16.32
CA GLU A 142 15.14 -8.46 17.04
C GLU A 142 14.70 -7.22 17.81
N LYS A 143 15.31 -7.02 18.99
CA LYS A 143 15.18 -5.78 19.74
C LYS A 143 16.28 -4.82 19.33
N LEU A 144 15.91 -3.56 19.16
CA LEU A 144 16.82 -2.49 18.81
C LEU A 144 17.17 -1.67 20.07
N ASP A 145 18.43 -1.36 20.27
CA ASP A 145 18.87 -0.53 21.40
C ASP A 145 18.32 0.91 21.31
N ARG A 146 18.11 1.40 20.10
CA ARG A 146 17.60 2.73 19.81
C ARG A 146 16.59 2.69 18.66
N ILE A 147 15.77 3.73 18.54
CA ILE A 147 14.92 3.91 17.36
C ILE A 147 15.83 4.09 16.14
N ILE A 148 15.74 3.16 15.20
CA ILE A 148 16.43 3.23 13.92
C ILE A 148 15.35 3.45 12.87
N ILE A 149 15.24 4.67 12.35
CA ILE A 149 14.39 4.95 11.20
C ILE A 149 15.10 4.31 10.01
N PHE A 150 14.57 3.17 9.55
CA PHE A 150 15.09 2.54 8.33
C PHE A 150 14.69 3.42 7.16
N PRO A 151 15.64 4.03 6.43
CA PRO A 151 15.31 4.56 5.14
C PRO A 151 14.74 3.39 4.31
N ASN A 152 13.68 3.63 3.54
CA ASN A 152 13.27 2.66 2.53
C ASN A 152 14.52 2.18 1.81
N LYS A 153 14.66 0.86 1.57
CA LYS A 153 15.76 0.33 0.77
C LYS A 153 15.95 1.24 -0.41
N GLU A 154 17.12 1.86 -0.49
CA GLU A 154 17.51 2.75 -1.56
C GLU A 154 17.45 2.01 -2.90
N GLU A 155 16.33 2.11 -3.56
CA GLU A 155 16.38 2.51 -4.96
C GLU A 155 16.86 3.97 -4.93
N PRO A 156 17.67 4.44 -5.89
CA PRO A 156 18.27 5.76 -5.83
C PRO A 156 17.17 6.77 -5.52
N ASN A 157 17.14 7.26 -4.29
CA ASN A 157 16.16 8.19 -3.80
C ASN A 157 16.45 9.52 -4.50
N ILE A 158 15.92 9.64 -5.72
CA ILE A 158 15.85 10.94 -6.39
C ILE A 158 15.05 11.80 -5.42
N SER A 159 15.66 12.83 -4.86
CA SER A 159 14.95 13.75 -3.98
C SER A 159 13.76 14.37 -4.74
N GLU A 160 12.72 14.80 -4.04
CA GLU A 160 11.57 15.48 -4.66
C GLU A 160 12.03 16.59 -5.63
N LYS A 161 13.06 17.34 -5.25
CA LYS A 161 13.66 18.39 -6.12
C LYS A 161 14.29 17.82 -7.39
N GLU A 162 15.03 16.73 -7.26
CA GLU A 162 15.67 16.06 -8.42
C GLU A 162 14.61 15.44 -9.31
N PHE A 163 13.58 14.78 -8.73
CA PHE A 163 12.46 14.23 -9.50
C PHE A 163 11.71 15.31 -10.28
N LEU A 164 11.46 16.47 -9.66
CA LEU A 164 10.83 17.61 -10.34
C LEU A 164 11.69 18.22 -11.44
N GLN A 165 13.02 18.01 -11.42
CA GLN A 165 13.95 18.48 -12.42
C GLN A 165 14.20 17.48 -13.56
N LEU A 166 13.67 16.23 -13.43
CA LEU A 166 13.79 15.26 -14.52
C LEU A 166 13.09 15.76 -15.78
N GLU A 167 13.81 15.77 -16.91
CA GLU A 167 13.24 16.06 -18.20
C GLU A 167 12.73 14.77 -18.84
N PHE A 168 11.46 14.78 -19.26
CA PHE A 168 10.83 13.70 -19.98
C PHE A 168 10.56 14.17 -21.41
N ASP A 169 11.23 13.54 -22.36
CA ASP A 169 11.23 13.92 -23.78
C ASP A 169 10.09 13.31 -24.60
N LYS A 170 9.28 12.45 -23.99
CA LYS A 170 8.17 11.78 -24.67
C LYS A 170 6.84 12.48 -24.44
N SER A 171 6.06 12.54 -25.50
CA SER A 171 4.72 13.10 -25.51
C SER A 171 3.65 12.01 -25.68
N ILE A 172 2.39 12.38 -25.55
CA ILE A 172 1.25 11.47 -25.78
C ILE A 172 1.25 10.94 -27.22
N ASP A 173 1.70 11.74 -28.19
CA ASP A 173 1.81 11.32 -29.59
C ASP A 173 2.79 10.13 -29.78
N ASP A 174 3.85 10.06 -28.97
CA ASP A 174 4.85 8.99 -29.02
C ASP A 174 4.29 7.60 -28.64
N ILE A 175 3.11 7.53 -28.00
CA ILE A 175 2.45 6.28 -27.65
C ILE A 175 1.75 5.66 -28.86
N GLY A 176 1.38 6.48 -29.87
CA GLY A 176 0.70 6.02 -31.08
C GLY A 176 -0.68 5.44 -30.80
N LEU A 177 -1.47 6.12 -29.98
CA LEU A 177 -2.89 5.83 -29.76
C LEU A 177 -3.74 6.29 -30.94
N ASN A 178 -5.04 5.96 -30.91
CA ASN A 178 -5.99 6.50 -31.87
C ASN A 178 -5.98 8.03 -31.85
N TYR A 179 -6.03 8.66 -33.01
CA TYR A 179 -5.98 10.12 -33.17
C TYR A 179 -6.95 10.87 -32.27
N ASN A 180 -8.23 10.44 -32.24
CA ASN A 180 -9.26 11.15 -31.49
C ASN A 180 -8.98 11.17 -29.97
N ILE A 181 -8.54 10.04 -29.40
CA ILE A 181 -8.20 9.98 -27.98
C ILE A 181 -6.90 10.76 -27.70
N THR A 182 -5.93 10.72 -28.59
CA THR A 182 -4.68 11.47 -28.48
C THR A 182 -4.97 12.97 -28.35
N GLU A 183 -5.81 13.53 -29.21
CA GLU A 183 -6.14 14.95 -29.18
C GLU A 183 -6.93 15.34 -27.89
N ILE A 184 -7.80 14.48 -27.41
CA ILE A 184 -8.48 14.71 -26.13
C ILE A 184 -7.47 14.74 -24.97
N LEU A 185 -6.54 13.78 -24.93
CA LEU A 185 -5.54 13.70 -23.87
C LEU A 185 -4.57 14.89 -23.92
N LYS A 186 -4.17 15.34 -25.10
CA LYS A 186 -3.33 16.53 -25.29
C LYS A 186 -4.04 17.80 -24.81
N THR A 187 -5.31 17.97 -25.16
CA THR A 187 -6.13 19.10 -24.67
C THR A 187 -6.19 19.11 -23.15
N ARG A 188 -6.44 17.97 -22.52
CA ARG A 188 -6.44 17.83 -21.05
C ARG A 188 -5.07 18.12 -20.43
N MET A 189 -3.97 17.75 -21.10
CA MET A 189 -2.61 18.06 -20.64
C MET A 189 -2.39 19.58 -20.57
N VAL A 190 -2.74 20.31 -21.64
CA VAL A 190 -2.66 21.77 -21.67
C VAL A 190 -3.51 22.40 -20.58
N GLU A 191 -4.70 21.88 -20.36
CA GLU A 191 -5.61 22.36 -19.32
C GLU A 191 -5.05 22.06 -17.91
N ALA A 192 -4.48 20.87 -17.67
CA ALA A 192 -3.85 20.52 -16.40
C ALA A 192 -2.66 21.43 -16.08
N GLU A 193 -1.78 21.68 -17.07
CA GLU A 193 -0.64 22.59 -16.91
C GLU A 193 -1.09 24.04 -16.66
N SER A 194 -2.18 24.46 -17.30
CA SER A 194 -2.77 25.80 -17.09
C SER A 194 -3.34 25.92 -15.66
N ASN A 195 -4.04 24.89 -15.19
CA ASN A 195 -4.55 24.86 -13.81
C ASN A 195 -3.41 24.92 -12.77
N ILE A 196 -2.29 24.28 -13.01
CA ILE A 196 -1.11 24.37 -12.14
C ILE A 196 -0.61 25.82 -12.10
N LYS A 197 -0.47 26.48 -13.26
CA LYS A 197 0.03 27.87 -13.36
C LYS A 197 -0.84 28.88 -12.57
N VAL A 198 -2.15 28.65 -12.52
CA VAL A 198 -3.08 29.55 -11.80
C VAL A 198 -3.40 29.07 -10.38
N GLY A 199 -2.74 28.01 -9.89
CA GLY A 199 -2.90 27.53 -8.52
C GLY A 199 -4.11 26.63 -8.28
N CYS A 200 -4.82 26.18 -9.32
CA CYS A 200 -5.96 25.26 -9.21
C CYS A 200 -5.49 23.81 -9.07
N SER A 201 -4.82 23.49 -7.95
CA SER A 201 -4.10 22.23 -7.74
C SER A 201 -4.98 20.99 -7.84
N LEU A 202 -6.15 21.01 -7.21
CA LEU A 202 -7.08 19.87 -7.22
C LEU A 202 -7.60 19.58 -8.64
N SER A 203 -8.00 20.62 -9.38
CA SER A 203 -8.46 20.47 -10.77
C SER A 203 -7.36 19.89 -11.67
N ALA A 204 -6.13 20.35 -11.50
CA ALA A 204 -4.98 19.82 -12.23
C ALA A 204 -4.79 18.32 -11.93
N ILE A 205 -4.81 17.89 -10.67
CA ILE A 205 -4.62 16.49 -10.27
C ILE A 205 -5.72 15.58 -10.83
N ILE A 206 -6.96 16.04 -10.83
CA ILE A 206 -8.09 15.28 -11.42
C ILE A 206 -7.87 15.07 -12.92
N LEU A 207 -7.45 16.11 -13.64
CA LEU A 207 -7.14 16.01 -15.07
C LEU A 207 -5.95 15.09 -15.33
N ILE A 208 -4.87 15.21 -14.57
CA ILE A 208 -3.68 14.37 -14.64
C ILE A 208 -4.05 12.89 -14.44
N GLY A 209 -4.86 12.57 -13.42
CA GLY A 209 -5.35 11.21 -13.19
C GLY A 209 -6.21 10.68 -14.32
N SER A 210 -7.05 11.54 -14.91
CA SER A 210 -7.86 11.21 -16.09
C SER A 210 -7.01 10.95 -17.33
N ILE A 211 -5.90 11.67 -17.51
CA ILE A 211 -4.96 11.43 -18.61
C ILE A 211 -4.24 10.09 -18.40
N ALA A 212 -3.76 9.80 -17.19
CA ALA A 212 -3.11 8.53 -16.88
C ALA A 212 -4.03 7.33 -17.18
N GLU A 213 -5.30 7.40 -16.75
CA GLU A 213 -6.31 6.39 -17.05
C GLU A 213 -6.55 6.25 -18.56
N GLY A 214 -6.69 7.37 -19.28
CA GLY A 214 -6.90 7.37 -20.72
C GLY A 214 -5.71 6.81 -21.51
N VAL A 215 -4.48 7.08 -21.08
CA VAL A 215 -3.25 6.51 -21.68
C VAL A 215 -3.25 4.99 -21.49
N LEU A 216 -3.42 4.51 -20.28
CA LEU A 216 -3.38 3.07 -19.97
C LEU A 216 -4.54 2.30 -20.63
N LEU A 217 -5.75 2.86 -20.62
CA LEU A 217 -6.90 2.31 -21.34
C LEU A 217 -6.62 2.26 -22.87
N GLY A 218 -6.03 3.31 -23.41
CA GLY A 218 -5.66 3.37 -24.83
C GLY A 218 -4.68 2.25 -25.20
N VAL A 219 -3.66 2.03 -24.39
CA VAL A 219 -2.68 0.95 -24.57
C VAL A 219 -3.33 -0.43 -24.40
N ALA A 220 -4.18 -0.62 -23.39
CA ALA A 220 -4.93 -1.87 -23.18
C ALA A 220 -5.82 -2.18 -24.39
N THR A 221 -6.48 -1.16 -24.96
CA THR A 221 -7.28 -1.30 -26.18
C THR A 221 -6.45 -1.62 -27.42
N LYS A 222 -5.21 -1.13 -27.48
CA LYS A 222 -4.27 -1.41 -28.58
C LYS A 222 -3.69 -2.83 -28.48
N TYR A 223 -3.48 -3.33 -27.26
CA TYR A 223 -2.89 -4.65 -26.98
C TYR A 223 -3.81 -5.52 -26.11
N PRO A 224 -5.06 -5.78 -26.52
CA PRO A 224 -6.07 -6.37 -25.64
C PRO A 224 -5.73 -7.79 -25.19
N ARG A 225 -4.98 -8.55 -25.99
CA ARG A 225 -4.63 -9.93 -25.68
C ARG A 225 -3.73 -10.03 -24.45
N ILE A 226 -2.66 -9.22 -24.39
CA ILE A 226 -1.73 -9.28 -23.26
C ILE A 226 -2.37 -8.77 -21.97
N PHE A 227 -3.17 -7.70 -22.03
CA PHE A 227 -3.89 -7.20 -20.86
C PHE A 227 -4.92 -8.20 -20.32
N ASN A 228 -5.69 -8.85 -21.20
CA ASN A 228 -6.68 -9.83 -20.77
C ASN A 228 -6.06 -11.14 -20.27
N MET A 229 -4.80 -11.44 -20.58
CA MET A 229 -4.10 -12.64 -20.12
C MET A 229 -3.25 -12.41 -18.86
N ALA A 230 -3.13 -11.18 -18.41
CA ALA A 230 -2.38 -10.84 -17.18
C ALA A 230 -3.10 -11.42 -15.94
N ASN A 231 -2.32 -11.84 -14.94
CA ASN A 231 -2.89 -12.39 -13.70
C ASN A 231 -3.62 -11.31 -12.88
N SER A 232 -3.17 -10.06 -12.98
CA SER A 232 -3.78 -8.89 -12.33
C SER A 232 -5.02 -8.35 -13.05
N ALA A 233 -5.39 -8.92 -14.22
CA ALA A 233 -6.57 -8.49 -14.94
C ALA A 233 -7.83 -8.73 -14.08
N PRO A 234 -8.68 -7.69 -13.84
CA PRO A 234 -9.84 -7.84 -12.97
C PRO A 234 -10.89 -8.75 -13.59
N THR A 235 -11.38 -9.70 -12.81
CA THR A 235 -12.38 -10.67 -13.21
C THR A 235 -13.73 -10.42 -12.57
N ASN A 236 -14.79 -10.86 -13.21
CA ASN A 236 -16.13 -10.92 -12.63
C ASN A 236 -16.20 -12.05 -11.61
N ARG A 237 -16.72 -11.75 -10.43
CA ARG A 237 -16.89 -12.73 -9.36
C ARG A 237 -17.85 -13.88 -9.70
N ASN A 238 -18.79 -13.64 -10.63
CA ASN A 238 -19.86 -14.60 -10.93
C ASN A 238 -19.46 -15.65 -11.99
N ASP A 239 -18.62 -15.27 -12.96
CA ASP A 239 -18.29 -16.14 -14.10
C ASP A 239 -16.78 -16.29 -14.35
N GLY A 240 -15.95 -15.62 -13.54
CA GLY A 240 -14.49 -15.67 -13.64
C GLY A 240 -13.91 -15.01 -14.89
N LYS A 241 -14.73 -14.41 -15.76
CA LYS A 241 -14.26 -13.76 -16.98
C LYS A 241 -13.64 -12.40 -16.68
N VAL A 242 -12.62 -12.03 -17.44
CA VAL A 242 -12.03 -10.71 -17.38
C VAL A 242 -13.09 -9.66 -17.70
N LYS A 243 -13.14 -8.60 -16.90
CA LYS A 243 -14.05 -7.48 -17.12
C LYS A 243 -13.69 -6.74 -18.41
N PRO A 244 -14.66 -6.14 -19.12
CA PRO A 244 -14.38 -5.26 -20.24
C PRO A 244 -13.59 -4.02 -19.76
N PHE A 245 -12.69 -3.48 -20.56
CA PHE A 245 -11.77 -2.40 -20.16
C PHE A 245 -12.45 -1.14 -19.63
N ASN A 246 -13.66 -0.83 -20.08
CA ASN A 246 -14.45 0.30 -19.56
C ASN A 246 -14.95 0.10 -18.11
N ALA A 247 -14.83 -1.11 -17.58
CA ALA A 247 -15.15 -1.44 -16.18
C ALA A 247 -13.88 -1.60 -15.32
N TRP A 248 -12.70 -1.40 -15.90
CA TRP A 248 -11.45 -1.40 -15.15
C TRP A 248 -11.26 -0.05 -14.46
N THR A 249 -10.70 -0.10 -13.26
CA THR A 249 -10.29 1.10 -12.53
C THR A 249 -8.87 1.50 -12.92
N LEU A 250 -8.48 2.74 -12.61
CA LEU A 250 -7.09 3.17 -12.77
C LEU A 250 -6.11 2.24 -12.01
N ASN A 251 -6.53 1.72 -10.85
CA ASN A 251 -5.76 0.73 -10.11
C ASN A 251 -5.51 -0.55 -10.91
N ASP A 252 -6.56 -1.09 -11.53
CA ASP A 252 -6.45 -2.32 -12.32
C ASP A 252 -5.48 -2.12 -13.49
N PHE A 253 -5.54 -0.94 -14.14
CA PHE A 253 -4.62 -0.60 -15.22
C PHE A 253 -3.17 -0.47 -14.75
N ILE A 254 -2.92 0.17 -13.59
CA ILE A 254 -1.57 0.34 -13.03
C ILE A 254 -0.96 -1.03 -12.69
N GLU A 255 -1.71 -1.87 -11.97
CA GLU A 255 -1.22 -3.20 -11.58
C GLU A 255 -0.92 -4.07 -12.81
N THR A 256 -1.82 -4.07 -13.80
CA THR A 256 -1.63 -4.85 -15.02
C THR A 256 -0.48 -4.31 -15.88
N ALA A 257 -0.35 -3.00 -16.02
CA ALA A 257 0.76 -2.41 -16.76
C ALA A 257 2.12 -2.71 -16.10
N TYR A 258 2.17 -2.77 -14.78
CA TYR A 258 3.37 -3.19 -14.04
C TYR A 258 3.69 -4.67 -14.25
N GLU A 259 2.71 -5.58 -14.10
CA GLU A 259 2.90 -7.02 -14.37
C GLU A 259 3.44 -7.27 -15.79
N LEU A 260 2.95 -6.51 -16.76
CA LEU A 260 3.36 -6.59 -18.16
C LEU A 260 4.68 -5.89 -18.47
N ASN A 261 5.38 -5.33 -17.48
CA ASN A 261 6.60 -4.53 -17.63
C ASN A 261 6.43 -3.34 -18.58
N ILE A 262 5.23 -2.79 -18.71
CA ILE A 262 4.92 -1.56 -19.44
C ILE A 262 5.38 -0.34 -18.64
N ILE A 263 5.18 -0.39 -17.31
CA ILE A 263 5.69 0.57 -16.34
C ILE A 263 6.54 -0.14 -15.30
N TYR A 264 7.49 0.58 -14.71
CA TYR A 264 8.37 0.04 -13.69
C TYR A 264 7.87 0.41 -12.29
N GLU A 265 8.51 -0.14 -11.26
CA GLU A 265 8.05 -0.06 -9.89
C GLU A 265 7.98 1.38 -9.34
N ASP A 266 8.90 2.24 -9.76
CA ASP A 266 8.91 3.66 -9.42
C ASP A 266 7.64 4.36 -9.90
N VAL A 267 7.32 4.24 -11.19
CA VAL A 267 6.11 4.82 -11.77
C VAL A 267 4.85 4.17 -11.20
N LYS A 268 4.85 2.86 -10.94
CA LYS A 268 3.75 2.18 -10.27
C LYS A 268 3.45 2.81 -8.91
N LYS A 269 4.43 2.90 -8.02
CA LYS A 269 4.28 3.46 -6.66
C LYS A 269 3.72 4.89 -6.69
N PHE A 270 4.31 5.75 -7.52
CA PHE A 270 3.85 7.13 -7.64
C PHE A 270 2.46 7.24 -8.30
N SER A 271 2.13 6.34 -9.22
CA SER A 271 0.80 6.32 -9.85
C SER A 271 -0.31 5.94 -8.87
N HIS A 272 -0.03 5.12 -7.85
CA HIS A 272 -0.98 4.88 -6.75
C HIS A 272 -1.25 6.15 -5.94
N VAL A 273 -0.23 6.93 -5.64
CA VAL A 273 -0.37 8.23 -4.96
C VAL A 273 -1.21 9.20 -5.82
N LEU A 274 -0.94 9.26 -7.13
CA LEU A 274 -1.74 10.05 -8.07
C LEU A 274 -3.22 9.61 -8.06
N ARG A 275 -3.49 8.30 -8.05
CA ARG A 275 -4.85 7.75 -7.95
C ARG A 275 -5.56 8.18 -6.67
N GLU A 276 -4.87 8.16 -5.53
CA GLU A 276 -5.44 8.59 -4.25
C GLU A 276 -5.85 10.06 -4.28
N PHE A 277 -4.97 10.94 -4.77
CA PHE A 277 -5.29 12.37 -4.90
C PHE A 277 -6.41 12.62 -5.93
N ARG A 278 -6.45 11.86 -7.03
CA ARG A 278 -7.54 11.96 -8.02
C ARG A 278 -8.91 11.65 -7.40
N ASN A 279 -8.97 10.77 -6.40
CA ASN A 279 -10.20 10.43 -5.73
C ASN A 279 -10.77 11.58 -4.89
N TYR A 280 -10.03 12.67 -4.67
CA TYR A 280 -10.54 13.89 -4.02
C TYR A 280 -11.54 14.68 -4.87
N ILE A 281 -11.88 14.21 -6.08
CA ILE A 281 -13.09 14.62 -6.80
C ILE A 281 -14.34 14.38 -5.93
N HIS A 282 -14.29 13.45 -4.97
CA HIS A 282 -15.31 13.20 -3.98
C HIS A 282 -15.02 14.01 -2.70
N PRO A 283 -15.79 15.08 -2.41
CA PRO A 283 -15.48 15.98 -1.28
C PRO A 283 -15.39 15.28 0.08
N TYR A 284 -16.20 14.25 0.30
CA TYR A 284 -16.14 13.48 1.55
C TYR A 284 -14.82 12.70 1.71
N GLN A 285 -14.24 12.24 0.63
CA GLN A 285 -12.95 11.56 0.66
C GLN A 285 -11.83 12.53 1.02
N GLN A 286 -11.85 13.73 0.45
CA GLN A 286 -10.94 14.80 0.83
C GLN A 286 -11.12 15.22 2.30
N LEU A 287 -12.37 15.33 2.78
CA LEU A 287 -12.68 15.63 4.17
C LEU A 287 -12.12 14.58 5.13
N CYS A 288 -12.29 13.28 4.81
CA CYS A 288 -11.79 12.18 5.64
C CYS A 288 -10.26 12.13 5.69
N SER A 289 -9.58 12.40 4.57
CA SER A 289 -8.12 12.41 4.51
C SER A 289 -7.47 13.58 5.26
N LYS A 290 -8.24 14.65 5.54
CA LYS A 290 -7.77 15.92 6.12
C LYS A 290 -6.58 16.53 5.35
N PHE A 291 -6.45 16.19 4.07
CA PHE A 291 -5.38 16.65 3.21
C PHE A 291 -5.93 17.55 2.09
N ASN A 292 -5.29 18.68 1.88
CA ASN A 292 -5.61 19.61 0.80
C ASN A 292 -4.41 19.73 -0.15
N PRO A 293 -4.50 19.15 -1.37
CA PRO A 293 -3.40 19.21 -2.33
C PRO A 293 -3.03 20.65 -2.67
N ASN A 294 -1.73 20.92 -2.63
CA ASN A 294 -1.18 22.23 -3.01
C ASN A 294 -0.51 22.17 -4.39
N ILE A 295 0.11 23.28 -4.80
CA ILE A 295 0.77 23.42 -6.09
C ILE A 295 1.92 22.42 -6.27
N ASN A 296 2.67 22.11 -5.20
CA ASN A 296 3.76 21.16 -5.25
C ASN A 296 3.22 19.73 -5.47
N THR A 297 2.11 19.38 -4.80
CA THR A 297 1.42 18.10 -5.02
C THR A 297 1.01 17.95 -6.49
N ALA A 298 0.44 18.99 -7.10
CA ALA A 298 0.05 18.97 -8.51
C ALA A 298 1.26 18.86 -9.45
N ALA A 299 2.36 19.54 -9.15
CA ALA A 299 3.60 19.45 -9.91
C ALA A 299 4.21 18.03 -9.86
N ILE A 300 4.24 17.40 -8.69
CA ILE A 300 4.68 16.00 -8.54
C ILE A 300 3.79 15.07 -9.36
N CYS A 301 2.47 15.21 -9.27
CA CYS A 301 1.54 14.41 -10.06
C CYS A 301 1.76 14.55 -11.56
N LEU A 302 2.07 15.76 -12.03
CA LEU A 302 2.41 16.00 -13.45
C LEU A 302 3.70 15.28 -13.88
N GLN A 303 4.73 15.29 -13.04
CA GLN A 303 5.96 14.55 -13.31
C GLN A 303 5.75 13.04 -13.33
N VAL A 304 4.93 12.51 -12.43
CA VAL A 304 4.52 11.10 -12.44
C VAL A 304 3.84 10.74 -13.76
N LEU A 305 2.91 11.57 -14.24
CA LEU A 305 2.27 11.37 -15.54
C LEU A 305 3.28 11.38 -16.68
N LYS A 306 4.22 12.32 -16.69
CA LYS A 306 5.27 12.40 -17.74
C LYS A 306 6.17 11.16 -17.71
N ALA A 307 6.54 10.67 -16.53
CA ALA A 307 7.28 9.42 -16.37
C ALA A 307 6.49 8.21 -16.92
N LEU A 308 5.19 8.12 -16.61
CA LEU A 308 4.30 7.09 -17.11
C LEU A 308 4.24 7.11 -18.64
N ILE A 309 4.01 8.27 -19.25
CA ILE A 309 3.98 8.44 -20.72
C ILE A 309 5.30 7.98 -21.33
N THR A 310 6.43 8.34 -20.72
CA THR A 310 7.77 7.97 -21.21
C THR A 310 7.98 6.46 -21.16
N GLN A 311 7.62 5.78 -20.08
CA GLN A 311 7.78 4.32 -19.97
C GLN A 311 6.84 3.60 -20.94
N VAL A 312 5.58 4.01 -21.02
CA VAL A 312 4.60 3.48 -21.97
C VAL A 312 5.07 3.65 -23.43
N SER A 313 5.56 4.83 -23.80
CA SER A 313 6.02 5.07 -25.17
C SER A 313 7.26 4.24 -25.54
N LYS A 314 8.17 3.99 -24.58
CA LYS A 314 9.31 3.09 -24.78
C LYS A 314 8.82 1.66 -25.03
N TYR A 315 7.89 1.16 -24.23
CA TYR A 315 7.32 -0.19 -24.39
C TYR A 315 6.67 -0.35 -25.78
N VAL A 316 5.80 0.58 -26.17
CA VAL A 316 5.08 0.51 -27.46
C VAL A 316 6.02 0.50 -28.67
N ARG A 317 7.23 1.03 -28.56
CA ARG A 317 8.24 1.00 -29.62
C ARG A 317 9.00 -0.31 -29.70
N THR A 318 8.94 -1.14 -28.66
CA THR A 318 9.64 -2.44 -28.60
C THR A 318 8.75 -3.62 -29.00
N VAL A 319 7.44 -3.41 -29.08
CA VAL A 319 6.40 -4.38 -29.46
C VAL A 319 5.84 -4.04 -30.84
#